data_c90569fd34d12531be3e74fbd54f84a2
#
_entry.id   c90569fd34d12531be3e74fbd54f84a2
#
_cell.length_a   1.000
_cell.length_b   1.000
_cell.length_c   1.000
_cell.angle_alpha   90.00
_cell.angle_beta   90.00
_cell.angle_gamma   90.00
#
_symmetry.space_group_name_H-M   'P 1'
#
loop_
_entity.id
_entity.type
_entity.pdbx_description
1 polymer ?
#
loop_
_entity_poly.entity_id
_entity_poly.type
_entity_poly.pdbx_seq_one_letter_code
_entity_poly.pdbx_strand_id
1 'polypeptide(L)'
;MTIQKLHFLASENNDAQKHKDIFEKKYGSCAIDGAEAIIALGGDGFMLETMKSNMDHKLPIFGINHGSVGFLMNASNDLDLIDRVNASQSITISPLKMSAVTPDGKEHTAMAINEVSLLREMHQAAKIKISIDGKVRIDEL
;
A
#
# COMPACT_ATOMS: atom_id res chain seq x y z
N MET A 1 -21.50 -1.13 9.48
CA MET A 1 -21.21 -2.58 9.37
C MET A 1 -20.05 -2.84 10.31
N THR A 2 -20.13 -3.83 11.18
CA THR A 2 -19.08 -4.11 12.17
C THR A 2 -18.14 -5.16 11.59
N ILE A 3 -16.85 -4.82 11.48
CA ILE A 3 -15.80 -5.71 10.97
C ILE A 3 -15.47 -6.75 12.07
N GLN A 4 -15.47 -8.02 11.71
CA GLN A 4 -15.15 -9.13 12.60
C GLN A 4 -14.20 -10.15 11.98
N LYS A 5 -14.19 -10.30 10.64
CA LYS A 5 -13.36 -11.27 9.93
C LYS A 5 -12.11 -10.60 9.40
N LEU A 6 -10.97 -10.99 9.95
CA LEU A 6 -9.67 -10.38 9.68
C LEU A 6 -8.76 -11.32 8.90
N HIS A 7 -8.02 -10.77 7.94
CA HIS A 7 -6.89 -11.40 7.30
C HIS A 7 -5.61 -10.71 7.75
N PHE A 8 -4.64 -11.48 8.26
CA PHE A 8 -3.42 -10.93 8.83
C PHE A 8 -2.23 -11.10 7.88
N LEU A 9 -1.53 -10.01 7.63
CA LEU A 9 -0.27 -9.96 6.90
C LEU A 9 0.80 -9.32 7.78
N ALA A 10 2.03 -9.85 7.74
CA ALA A 10 3.16 -9.29 8.49
C ALA A 10 4.41 -9.23 7.64
N SER A 11 5.18 -8.16 7.81
CA SER A 11 6.52 -8.04 7.22
C SER A 11 7.45 -9.12 7.76
N GLU A 12 8.63 -9.27 7.15
CA GLU A 12 9.66 -10.24 7.59
C GLU A 12 10.26 -9.93 8.98
N ASN A 13 9.89 -8.80 9.59
CA ASN A 13 10.33 -8.44 10.93
C ASN A 13 9.83 -9.46 11.96
N ASN A 14 10.74 -9.98 12.79
CA ASN A 14 10.43 -10.99 13.81
C ASN A 14 9.32 -10.57 14.78
N ASP A 15 9.25 -9.31 15.17
CA ASP A 15 8.23 -8.83 16.10
C ASP A 15 6.86 -8.70 15.42
N ALA A 16 6.83 -8.31 14.14
CA ALA A 16 5.60 -8.30 13.33
C ALA A 16 5.05 -9.72 13.17
N GLN A 17 5.90 -10.71 12.89
CA GLN A 17 5.50 -12.12 12.76
C GLN A 17 4.98 -12.69 14.08
N LYS A 18 5.65 -12.44 15.20
CA LYS A 18 5.17 -12.87 16.53
C LYS A 18 3.80 -12.28 16.88
N HIS A 19 3.59 -10.99 16.59
CA HIS A 19 2.31 -10.34 16.84
C HIS A 19 1.22 -10.86 15.92
N LYS A 20 1.54 -11.19 14.66
CA LYS A 20 0.61 -11.88 13.77
C LYS A 20 0.13 -13.19 14.40
N ASP A 21 1.05 -14.04 14.87
CA ASP A 21 0.71 -15.33 15.50
C ASP A 21 -0.18 -15.15 16.75
N ILE A 22 0.10 -14.11 17.54
CA ILE A 22 -0.71 -13.78 18.72
C ILE A 22 -2.13 -13.35 18.31
N PHE A 23 -2.24 -12.49 17.31
CA PHE A 23 -3.53 -11.98 16.85
C PHE A 23 -4.35 -13.07 16.16
N GLU A 24 -3.74 -13.92 15.34
CA GLU A 24 -4.43 -15.06 14.73
C GLU A 24 -4.98 -16.04 15.78
N LYS A 25 -4.24 -16.27 16.87
CA LYS A 25 -4.73 -17.09 17.99
C LYS A 25 -5.88 -16.43 18.75
N LYS A 26 -5.83 -15.10 18.92
CA LYS A 26 -6.84 -14.35 19.71
C LYS A 26 -8.12 -14.08 18.92
N TYR A 27 -8.01 -13.67 17.67
CA TYR A 27 -9.14 -13.20 16.85
C TYR A 27 -9.57 -14.19 15.76
N GLY A 28 -8.80 -15.24 15.54
CA GLY A 28 -8.93 -16.08 14.35
C GLY A 28 -8.34 -15.40 13.11
N SER A 29 -8.13 -16.18 12.06
CA SER A 29 -7.71 -15.68 10.75
C SER A 29 -8.53 -16.35 9.68
N CYS A 30 -8.85 -15.64 8.60
CA CYS A 30 -9.54 -16.20 7.46
C CYS A 30 -8.75 -15.95 6.16
N ALA A 31 -9.06 -16.70 5.12
CA ALA A 31 -8.56 -16.41 3.79
C ALA A 31 -9.05 -15.02 3.34
N ILE A 32 -8.28 -14.36 2.49
CA ILE A 32 -8.55 -12.98 2.06
C ILE A 32 -9.93 -12.82 1.43
N ASP A 33 -10.39 -13.82 0.66
CA ASP A 33 -11.72 -13.80 0.02
C ASP A 33 -12.90 -13.82 1.00
N GLY A 34 -12.65 -14.25 2.24
CA GLY A 34 -13.64 -14.24 3.32
C GLY A 34 -13.45 -13.12 4.35
N ALA A 35 -12.44 -12.29 4.17
CA ALA A 35 -12.11 -11.22 5.09
C ALA A 35 -12.99 -9.97 4.88
N GLU A 36 -13.17 -9.20 5.94
CA GLU A 36 -13.82 -7.89 5.94
C GLU A 36 -12.80 -6.76 6.06
N ALA A 37 -11.59 -7.07 6.54
CA ALA A 37 -10.44 -6.18 6.57
C ALA A 37 -9.12 -6.96 6.54
N ILE A 38 -8.07 -6.30 6.06
CA ILE A 38 -6.69 -6.76 6.14
C ILE A 38 -6.01 -6.03 7.29
N ILE A 39 -5.30 -6.77 8.13
CA ILE A 39 -4.42 -6.21 9.18
C ILE A 39 -2.98 -6.36 8.71
N ALA A 40 -2.32 -5.25 8.47
CA ALA A 40 -0.92 -5.21 8.02
C ALA A 40 -0.01 -4.86 9.21
N LEU A 41 0.86 -5.79 9.61
CA LEU A 41 1.83 -5.59 10.69
C LEU A 41 3.21 -5.33 10.09
N GLY A 42 3.71 -4.10 10.22
CA GLY A 42 4.98 -3.71 9.61
C GLY A 42 5.26 -2.23 9.70
N GLY A 43 5.94 -1.67 8.72
CA GLY A 43 6.15 -0.23 8.54
C GLY A 43 5.46 0.28 7.27
N ASP A 44 5.67 1.57 6.93
CA ASP A 44 5.03 2.21 5.77
C ASP A 44 5.32 1.50 4.45
N GLY A 45 6.55 1.00 4.24
CA GLY A 45 6.91 0.24 3.04
C GLY A 45 6.06 -1.03 2.89
N PHE A 46 5.85 -1.76 3.99
CA PHE A 46 5.00 -2.96 3.99
C PHE A 46 3.53 -2.61 3.77
N MET A 47 3.06 -1.47 4.29
CA MET A 47 1.70 -0.98 4.01
C MET A 47 1.50 -0.72 2.51
N LEU A 48 2.45 -0.02 1.86
CA LEU A 48 2.39 0.25 0.41
C LEU A 48 2.40 -1.04 -0.41
N GLU A 49 3.23 -2.02 -0.04
CA GLU A 49 3.26 -3.33 -0.67
C GLU A 49 1.93 -4.08 -0.48
N THR A 50 1.38 -4.07 0.73
CA THR A 50 0.08 -4.67 1.06
C THR A 50 -1.03 -4.04 0.23
N MET A 51 -1.08 -2.70 0.13
CA MET A 51 -2.06 -2.00 -0.71
C MET A 51 -1.94 -2.40 -2.18
N LYS A 52 -0.72 -2.42 -2.72
CA LYS A 52 -0.46 -2.77 -4.12
C LYS A 52 -0.87 -4.20 -4.44
N SER A 53 -0.50 -5.16 -3.58
CA SER A 53 -0.75 -6.59 -3.81
C SER A 53 -2.21 -6.98 -3.61
N ASN A 54 -2.99 -6.18 -2.88
CA ASN A 54 -4.39 -6.50 -2.54
C ASN A 54 -5.41 -5.50 -3.13
N MET A 55 -4.99 -4.72 -4.12
CA MET A 55 -5.83 -3.66 -4.72
C MET A 55 -7.14 -4.20 -5.29
N ASP A 56 -7.14 -5.40 -5.85
CA ASP A 56 -8.31 -6.02 -6.48
C ASP A 56 -9.37 -6.47 -5.47
N HIS A 57 -8.97 -6.77 -4.23
CA HIS A 57 -9.90 -7.21 -3.17
C HIS A 57 -10.77 -6.07 -2.62
N LYS A 58 -10.34 -4.81 -2.79
CA LYS A 58 -11.06 -3.61 -2.31
C LYS A 58 -11.40 -3.64 -0.82
N LEU A 59 -10.63 -4.37 -0.03
CA LEU A 59 -10.78 -4.45 1.41
C LEU A 59 -10.11 -3.27 2.10
N PRO A 60 -10.67 -2.75 3.20
CA PRO A 60 -9.97 -1.80 4.05
C PRO A 60 -8.72 -2.46 4.65
N ILE A 61 -7.64 -1.71 4.74
CA ILE A 61 -6.37 -2.16 5.32
C ILE A 61 -6.10 -1.35 6.57
N PHE A 62 -5.91 -2.02 7.70
CA PHE A 62 -5.55 -1.42 8.98
C PHE A 62 -4.10 -1.76 9.31
N GLY A 63 -3.22 -0.77 9.27
CA GLY A 63 -1.80 -0.96 9.54
C GLY A 63 -1.48 -0.81 11.02
N ILE A 64 -0.62 -1.69 11.54
CA ILE A 64 -0.05 -1.61 12.90
C ILE A 64 1.47 -1.52 12.78
N ASN A 65 2.04 -0.46 13.37
CA ASN A 65 3.46 -0.18 13.27
C ASN A 65 4.31 -1.17 14.07
N HIS A 66 5.22 -1.84 13.38
CA HIS A 66 6.29 -2.70 13.91
C HIS A 66 7.68 -2.26 13.41
N GLY A 67 7.83 -1.01 13.07
CA GLY A 67 9.08 -0.39 12.61
C GLY A 67 9.39 0.89 13.36
N SER A 68 10.24 1.71 12.77
CA SER A 68 10.45 3.09 13.19
C SER A 68 9.19 3.94 12.91
N VAL A 69 9.24 5.22 13.21
CA VAL A 69 8.13 6.16 12.96
C VAL A 69 7.63 6.06 11.51
N GLY A 70 6.32 5.89 11.32
CA GLY A 70 5.65 5.85 10.03
C GLY A 70 4.44 6.80 10.00
N PHE A 71 3.98 7.13 8.79
CA PHE A 71 2.85 8.04 8.56
C PHE A 71 1.56 7.28 8.20
N LEU A 72 1.68 6.04 7.72
CA LEU A 72 0.57 5.23 7.23
C LEU A 72 0.07 4.20 8.25
N MET A 73 0.82 4.00 9.34
CA MET A 73 0.57 2.95 10.31
C MET A 73 0.03 3.52 11.62
N ASN A 74 -0.88 2.78 12.24
CA ASN A 74 -1.35 3.09 13.58
C ASN A 74 -0.34 2.61 14.63
N ALA A 75 -0.29 3.28 15.78
CA ALA A 75 0.55 2.85 16.88
C ALA A 75 0.16 1.45 17.37
N SER A 76 1.16 0.65 17.74
CA SER A 76 0.94 -0.59 18.48
C SER A 76 0.54 -0.22 19.91
N ASN A 77 -0.55 -0.76 20.42
CA ASN A 77 -1.02 -0.58 21.79
C ASN A 77 -1.84 -1.79 22.27
N ASP A 78 -2.15 -1.83 23.55
CA ASP A 78 -2.83 -2.96 24.21
C ASP A 78 -4.36 -2.94 24.08
N LEU A 79 -4.94 -1.97 23.35
CA LEU A 79 -6.39 -1.91 23.12
C LEU A 79 -6.85 -3.05 22.22
N ASP A 80 -8.10 -3.45 22.35
CA ASP A 80 -8.68 -4.51 21.54
C ASP A 80 -8.64 -4.13 20.04
N LEU A 81 -8.12 -5.04 19.21
CA LEU A 81 -7.92 -4.79 17.79
C LEU A 81 -9.25 -4.58 17.06
N ILE A 82 -10.26 -5.39 17.36
CA ILE A 82 -11.58 -5.29 16.71
C ILE A 82 -12.21 -3.93 16.99
N ASP A 83 -12.15 -3.48 18.24
CA ASP A 83 -12.68 -2.16 18.63
C ASP A 83 -11.93 -1.04 17.93
N ARG A 84 -10.59 -1.14 17.83
CA ARG A 84 -9.76 -0.15 17.12
C ARG A 84 -10.10 -0.07 15.63
N VAL A 85 -10.22 -1.21 14.96
CA VAL A 85 -10.58 -1.27 13.55
C VAL A 85 -11.95 -0.65 13.31
N ASN A 86 -12.93 -1.00 14.13
CA ASN A 86 -14.30 -0.48 14.00
C ASN A 86 -14.44 1.00 14.39
N ALA A 87 -13.59 1.52 15.27
CA ALA A 87 -13.57 2.93 15.65
C ALA A 87 -12.73 3.79 14.70
N SER A 88 -11.99 3.20 13.79
CA SER A 88 -11.11 3.94 12.87
C SER A 88 -11.90 4.63 11.76
N GLN A 89 -11.36 5.78 11.31
CA GLN A 89 -11.87 6.46 10.12
C GLN A 89 -11.15 5.92 8.88
N SER A 90 -11.91 5.44 7.90
CA SER A 90 -11.32 4.99 6.64
C SER A 90 -11.00 6.17 5.72
N ILE A 91 -9.84 6.11 5.07
CA ILE A 91 -9.40 7.05 4.05
C ILE A 91 -9.24 6.27 2.75
N THR A 92 -9.83 6.78 1.67
CA THR A 92 -9.67 6.17 0.35
C THR A 92 -8.47 6.79 -0.37
N ILE A 93 -7.54 5.95 -0.79
CA ILE A 93 -6.37 6.33 -1.59
C ILE A 93 -6.65 5.92 -3.04
N SER A 94 -6.52 6.87 -3.96
CA SER A 94 -6.62 6.61 -5.40
C SER A 94 -5.22 6.44 -5.99
N PRO A 95 -4.90 5.28 -6.58
CA PRO A 95 -3.59 5.07 -7.19
C PRO A 95 -3.44 5.88 -8.48
N LEU A 96 -2.18 6.16 -8.85
CA LEU A 96 -1.81 6.70 -10.16
C LEU A 96 -1.83 5.59 -11.19
N LYS A 97 -2.45 5.83 -12.34
CA LYS A 97 -2.33 4.96 -13.50
C LYS A 97 -1.23 5.48 -14.43
N MET A 98 -0.18 4.70 -14.61
CA MET A 98 0.84 4.94 -15.61
C MET A 98 0.42 4.30 -16.94
N SER A 99 0.65 5.03 -18.04
CA SER A 99 0.65 4.49 -19.40
C SER A 99 1.93 4.96 -20.08
N ALA A 100 2.75 4.04 -20.55
CA ALA A 100 4.01 4.34 -21.21
C ALA A 100 4.06 3.66 -22.57
N VAL A 101 4.57 4.36 -23.58
CA VAL A 101 4.80 3.83 -24.92
C VAL A 101 6.29 3.90 -25.19
N THR A 102 6.89 2.76 -25.52
CA THR A 102 8.30 2.66 -25.86
C THR A 102 8.56 3.09 -27.30
N PRO A 103 9.82 3.41 -27.70
CA PRO A 103 10.14 3.81 -29.07
C PRO A 103 9.77 2.78 -30.15
N ASP A 104 9.71 1.50 -29.78
CA ASP A 104 9.24 0.40 -30.66
C ASP A 104 7.70 0.26 -30.68
N GLY A 105 6.98 1.19 -30.04
CA GLY A 105 5.52 1.26 -30.05
C GLY A 105 4.81 0.34 -29.05
N LYS A 106 5.55 -0.34 -28.17
CA LYS A 106 4.92 -1.18 -27.13
C LYS A 106 4.32 -0.32 -26.03
N GLU A 107 3.12 -0.69 -25.63
CA GLU A 107 2.41 -0.04 -24.51
C GLU A 107 2.61 -0.82 -23.21
N HIS A 108 2.88 -0.09 -22.15
CA HIS A 108 2.99 -0.61 -20.79
C HIS A 108 2.07 0.17 -19.87
N THR A 109 1.30 -0.52 -19.04
CA THR A 109 0.46 0.08 -18.02
C THR A 109 0.83 -0.45 -16.64
N ALA A 110 0.80 0.42 -15.64
CA ALA A 110 1.01 0.05 -14.24
C ALA A 110 0.23 0.97 -13.32
N MET A 111 0.02 0.51 -12.08
CA MET A 111 -0.55 1.31 -11.01
C MET A 111 0.54 1.62 -9.98
N ALA A 112 0.57 2.86 -9.49
CA ALA A 112 1.48 3.29 -8.45
C ALA A 112 0.71 3.99 -7.32
N ILE A 113 1.13 3.81 -6.07
CA ILE A 113 0.51 4.48 -4.92
C ILE A 113 1.24 5.78 -4.62
N ASN A 114 2.58 5.78 -4.60
CA ASN A 114 3.37 6.97 -4.32
C ASN A 114 3.62 7.80 -5.59
N GLU A 115 4.48 7.29 -6.48
CA GLU A 115 4.89 8.01 -7.68
C GLU A 115 5.18 7.07 -8.85
N VAL A 116 5.21 7.65 -10.04
CA VAL A 116 5.82 7.08 -11.24
C VAL A 116 7.13 7.81 -11.48
N SER A 117 8.24 7.11 -11.46
CA SER A 117 9.58 7.68 -11.65
C SER A 117 10.19 7.27 -12.98
N LEU A 118 11.01 8.18 -13.53
CA LEU A 118 11.87 7.91 -14.68
C LEU A 118 13.33 7.85 -14.21
N LEU A 119 13.96 6.71 -14.41
CA LEU A 119 15.38 6.53 -14.10
C LEU A 119 16.18 6.49 -15.39
N ARG A 120 17.25 7.32 -15.49
CA ARG A 120 18.18 7.24 -16.60
C ARG A 120 19.01 5.97 -16.51
N GLU A 121 19.02 5.20 -17.60
CA GLU A 121 19.82 4.00 -17.71
C GLU A 121 21.31 4.32 -18.03
N MET A 122 21.57 5.40 -18.78
CA MET A 122 22.91 5.82 -19.19
C MET A 122 23.24 7.23 -18.70
N HIS A 123 24.54 7.59 -18.68
CA HIS A 123 25.04 8.89 -18.22
C HIS A 123 24.77 10.06 -19.19
N GLN A 124 24.14 9.83 -20.32
CA GLN A 124 23.81 10.88 -21.30
C GLN A 124 22.63 11.74 -20.81
N ALA A 125 22.62 13.01 -21.20
CA ALA A 125 21.51 13.90 -20.93
C ALA A 125 20.24 13.39 -21.64
N ALA A 126 19.12 13.39 -20.92
CA ALA A 126 17.81 13.10 -21.48
C ALA A 126 17.10 14.42 -21.73
N LYS A 127 16.47 14.56 -22.89
CA LYS A 127 15.56 15.68 -23.19
C LYS A 127 14.17 15.28 -22.79
N ILE A 128 13.59 16.00 -21.82
CA ILE A 128 12.28 15.68 -21.27
C ILE A 128 11.33 16.85 -21.51
N LYS A 129 10.22 16.57 -22.19
CA LYS A 129 9.10 17.50 -22.35
C LYS A 129 8.00 17.14 -21.37
N ILE A 130 7.49 18.12 -20.62
CA ILE A 130 6.43 17.92 -19.63
C ILE A 130 5.19 18.67 -20.07
N SER A 131 4.07 17.96 -20.17
CA SER A 131 2.75 18.53 -20.41
C SER A 131 1.79 18.13 -19.28
N ILE A 132 0.94 19.06 -18.85
CA ILE A 132 -0.11 18.83 -17.86
C ILE A 132 -1.41 19.29 -18.49
N ASP A 133 -2.41 18.40 -18.49
CA ASP A 133 -3.74 18.64 -19.10
C ASP A 133 -3.64 19.14 -20.55
N GLY A 134 -2.76 18.49 -21.34
CA GLY A 134 -2.52 18.81 -22.75
C GLY A 134 -1.75 20.10 -23.00
N LYS A 135 -1.34 20.86 -21.97
CA LYS A 135 -0.54 22.08 -22.09
C LYS A 135 0.92 21.80 -21.76
N VAL A 136 1.83 22.18 -22.65
CA VAL A 136 3.27 22.11 -22.39
C VAL A 136 3.61 23.04 -21.25
N ARG A 137 4.24 22.52 -20.21
CA ARG A 137 4.72 23.25 -19.04
C ARG A 137 6.23 23.44 -19.07
N ILE A 138 6.94 22.43 -19.56
CA ILE A 138 8.40 22.47 -19.79
C ILE A 138 8.61 21.86 -21.15
N ASP A 139 9.20 22.61 -22.09
CA ASP A 139 9.42 22.14 -23.46
C ASP A 139 10.70 21.29 -23.56
N GLU A 140 11.73 21.64 -22.81
CA GLU A 140 12.97 20.86 -22.70
C GLU A 140 13.56 21.04 -21.28
N LEU A 141 13.80 19.92 -20.59
CA LEU A 141 14.48 19.81 -19.30
C LEU A 141 15.80 19.08 -19.50
#